data_d775e3276fcd9392ce0f3efe7c798321
#
_entry.id   d775e3276fcd9392ce0f3efe7c798321
#
_cell.length_a   1.000
_cell.length_b   1.000
_cell.length_c   1.000
_cell.angle_alpha   90.00
_cell.angle_beta   90.00
_cell.angle_gamma   90.00
#
_symmetry.space_group_name_H-M   'P 1'
#
loop_
_entity.id
_entity.type
_entity.pdbx_description
1 polymer ?
#
loop_
_entity_poly.entity_id
_entity_poly.type
_entity_poly.pdbx_seq_one_letter_code
_entity_poly.pdbx_strand_id
1 'polypeptide(L)'
;KRPWVGIKEYEDIVDENTGDVIGKKALYYDENWVDPYSPEVWEYNVAVAKELIARGFDEIQFDYIRFPTDGYNLNNASYRWKSEGMDKESALVSFLSYARANIDAPISIDIYGANGWYRTGARTGQEVEVLADYVDVICPMFYPSHFRQSFLAQKPAKERPYRIYNQGSYRNKIIAHNKVIIRPWTQAFYIPVSYDKKYYNEDYVQRQIIGIKDSIDEGYAYWNNSGRYADIRPDGLPLPKK
;
A
#
# COMPACT_ATOMS: atom_id res chain seq x y z
N LYS A 1 17.86 -19.09 -6.21
CA LYS A 1 17.92 -17.74 -5.63
C LYS A 1 18.60 -16.81 -6.61
N ARG A 2 18.05 -15.62 -6.84
CA ARG A 2 18.56 -14.58 -7.76
C ARG A 2 18.95 -13.34 -6.96
N PRO A 3 20.12 -13.33 -6.31
CA PRO A 3 20.52 -12.26 -5.39
C PRO A 3 20.69 -10.89 -6.06
N TRP A 4 20.78 -10.85 -7.40
CA TRP A 4 20.93 -9.60 -8.15
C TRP A 4 19.66 -8.78 -8.30
N VAL A 5 18.47 -9.35 -8.05
CA VAL A 5 17.18 -8.63 -8.05
C VAL A 5 16.78 -8.13 -6.66
N GLY A 6 17.55 -8.46 -5.63
CA GLY A 6 17.30 -7.98 -4.25
C GLY A 6 17.90 -6.61 -4.01
N ILE A 7 17.24 -5.83 -3.14
CA ILE A 7 17.80 -4.59 -2.60
C ILE A 7 18.98 -4.94 -1.68
N LYS A 8 20.05 -4.16 -1.77
CA LYS A 8 21.25 -4.31 -0.94
C LYS A 8 21.51 -3.02 -0.17
N GLU A 9 22.04 -3.18 1.01
CA GLU A 9 22.65 -2.11 1.79
C GLU A 9 24.15 -2.30 1.78
N TYR A 10 24.90 -1.22 1.93
CA TYR A 10 26.34 -1.24 2.03
C TYR A 10 26.76 -0.55 3.32
N GLU A 11 27.59 -1.24 4.10
CA GLU A 11 28.26 -0.71 5.28
C GLU A 11 29.71 -0.39 4.91
N ASP A 12 30.20 0.77 5.37
CA ASP A 12 31.58 1.13 5.18
C ASP A 12 32.50 0.25 6.06
N ILE A 13 33.53 -0.32 5.43
CA ILE A 13 34.60 -1.01 6.13
C ILE A 13 35.61 0.07 6.52
N VAL A 14 35.75 0.31 7.82
CA VAL A 14 36.67 1.31 8.37
C VAL A 14 37.91 0.60 8.90
N ASP A 15 39.10 1.10 8.56
CA ASP A 15 40.35 0.67 9.17
C ASP A 15 40.36 1.09 10.63
N GLU A 16 40.49 0.13 11.54
CA GLU A 16 40.42 0.37 12.98
C GLU A 16 41.61 1.22 13.49
N ASN A 17 42.71 1.31 12.74
CA ASN A 17 43.91 2.06 13.17
C ASN A 17 43.91 3.50 12.63
N THR A 18 43.37 3.73 11.43
CA THR A 18 43.41 5.05 10.78
C THR A 18 42.06 5.75 10.77
N GLY A 19 40.96 5.03 10.94
CA GLY A 19 39.60 5.55 10.80
C GLY A 19 39.18 5.81 9.38
N ASP A 20 40.01 5.44 8.39
CA ASP A 20 39.69 5.63 6.96
C ASP A 20 38.74 4.55 6.44
N VAL A 21 37.86 4.93 5.51
CA VAL A 21 37.02 3.98 4.79
C VAL A 21 37.87 3.27 3.74
N ILE A 22 38.10 1.96 3.94
CA ILE A 22 38.94 1.11 3.09
C ILE A 22 38.13 0.24 2.14
N GLY A 23 36.80 0.24 2.25
CA GLY A 23 35.93 -0.55 1.38
C GLY A 23 34.46 -0.48 1.80
N LYS A 24 33.63 -1.28 1.10
CA LYS A 24 32.21 -1.44 1.42
C LYS A 24 31.83 -2.92 1.49
N LYS A 25 31.14 -3.32 2.54
CA LYS A 25 30.57 -4.66 2.70
C LYS A 25 29.10 -4.63 2.35
N ALA A 26 28.66 -5.52 1.46
CA ALA A 26 27.23 -5.67 1.18
C ALA A 26 26.53 -6.34 2.36
N LEU A 27 25.50 -5.69 2.87
CA LEU A 27 24.54 -6.25 3.81
C LEU A 27 23.27 -6.60 3.04
N TYR A 28 22.64 -7.69 3.42
CA TYR A 28 21.31 -7.98 2.91
C TYR A 28 20.30 -7.23 3.79
N TYR A 29 19.32 -6.62 3.14
CA TYR A 29 18.17 -6.04 3.82
C TYR A 29 17.45 -7.13 4.63
N ASP A 30 17.00 -6.82 5.84
CA ASP A 30 16.37 -7.81 6.75
C ASP A 30 15.08 -8.41 6.16
N GLU A 31 14.41 -7.67 5.29
CA GLU A 31 13.27 -8.13 4.53
C GLU A 31 13.68 -8.50 3.10
N ASN A 32 12.99 -9.49 2.54
CA ASN A 32 13.26 -9.98 1.17
C ASN A 32 12.63 -9.07 0.11
N TRP A 33 13.07 -7.82 0.03
CA TRP A 33 12.65 -6.87 -0.99
C TRP A 33 13.39 -7.09 -2.30
N VAL A 34 12.65 -7.01 -3.42
CA VAL A 34 13.22 -6.97 -4.76
C VAL A 34 13.42 -5.54 -5.23
N ASP A 35 14.36 -5.34 -6.14
CA ASP A 35 14.65 -4.05 -6.75
C ASP A 35 13.48 -3.60 -7.66
N PRO A 36 12.74 -2.53 -7.31
CA PRO A 36 11.60 -2.07 -8.10
C PRO A 36 11.98 -1.56 -9.51
N TYR A 37 13.22 -1.23 -9.74
CA TYR A 37 13.73 -0.81 -11.07
C TYR A 37 14.06 -2.00 -11.98
N SER A 38 13.98 -3.25 -11.51
CA SER A 38 14.40 -4.43 -12.26
C SER A 38 13.37 -4.89 -13.29
N PRO A 39 13.68 -4.84 -14.60
CA PRO A 39 12.79 -5.42 -15.62
C PRO A 39 12.53 -6.90 -15.42
N GLU A 40 13.49 -7.67 -14.90
CA GLU A 40 13.32 -9.09 -14.60
C GLU A 40 12.24 -9.32 -13.53
N VAL A 41 12.14 -8.43 -12.54
CA VAL A 41 11.09 -8.47 -11.52
C VAL A 41 9.72 -8.16 -12.15
N TRP A 42 9.66 -7.17 -13.05
CA TRP A 42 8.41 -6.82 -13.75
C TRP A 42 7.92 -7.97 -14.62
N GLU A 43 8.80 -8.56 -15.43
CA GLU A 43 8.50 -9.71 -16.29
C GLU A 43 7.97 -10.90 -15.47
N TYR A 44 8.61 -11.20 -14.34
CA TYR A 44 8.18 -12.28 -13.48
C TYR A 44 6.76 -12.04 -12.92
N ASN A 45 6.48 -10.85 -12.38
CA ASN A 45 5.16 -10.55 -11.81
C ASN A 45 4.07 -10.53 -12.88
N VAL A 46 4.36 -10.00 -14.07
CA VAL A 46 3.42 -10.01 -15.19
C VAL A 46 3.18 -11.43 -15.72
N ALA A 47 4.20 -12.29 -15.74
CA ALA A 47 4.03 -13.69 -16.13
C ALA A 47 3.09 -14.42 -15.15
N VAL A 48 3.23 -14.21 -13.83
CA VAL A 48 2.31 -14.73 -12.82
C VAL A 48 0.89 -14.19 -13.03
N ALA A 49 0.74 -12.90 -13.30
CA ALA A 49 -0.56 -12.28 -13.58
C ALA A 49 -1.24 -12.92 -14.79
N LYS A 50 -0.51 -13.12 -15.89
CA LYS A 50 -1.04 -13.80 -17.09
C LYS A 50 -1.49 -15.24 -16.81
N GLU A 51 -0.74 -15.97 -15.98
CA GLU A 51 -1.14 -17.33 -15.57
C GLU A 51 -2.46 -17.31 -14.78
N LEU A 52 -2.63 -16.34 -13.86
CA LEU A 52 -3.86 -16.20 -13.09
C LEU A 52 -5.06 -15.88 -14.01
N ILE A 53 -4.89 -14.97 -14.96
CA ILE A 53 -5.94 -14.66 -15.95
C ILE A 53 -6.30 -15.91 -16.76
N ALA A 54 -5.32 -16.66 -17.22
CA ALA A 54 -5.55 -17.89 -17.95
C ALA A 54 -6.28 -18.97 -17.10
N ARG A 55 -6.21 -18.87 -15.78
CA ARG A 55 -6.96 -19.72 -14.83
C ARG A 55 -8.34 -19.18 -14.50
N GLY A 56 -8.77 -18.04 -15.07
CA GLY A 56 -10.10 -17.49 -14.94
C GLY A 56 -10.27 -16.40 -13.87
N PHE A 57 -9.19 -15.75 -13.44
CA PHE A 57 -9.29 -14.54 -12.61
C PHE A 57 -9.65 -13.33 -13.48
N ASP A 58 -10.60 -12.53 -13.03
CA ASP A 58 -11.15 -11.40 -13.78
C ASP A 58 -10.40 -10.09 -13.54
N GLU A 59 -9.63 -9.99 -12.47
CA GLU A 59 -8.86 -8.81 -12.07
C GLU A 59 -7.54 -9.23 -11.44
N ILE A 60 -6.49 -8.47 -11.68
CA ILE A 60 -5.18 -8.66 -11.06
C ILE A 60 -4.90 -7.51 -10.10
N GLN A 61 -4.71 -7.84 -8.83
CA GLN A 61 -4.29 -6.88 -7.83
C GLN A 61 -2.81 -7.06 -7.49
N PHE A 62 -2.05 -5.96 -7.62
CA PHE A 62 -0.67 -5.90 -7.21
C PHE A 62 -0.56 -5.25 -5.83
N ASP A 63 -0.11 -6.02 -4.86
CA ASP A 63 0.25 -5.52 -3.53
C ASP A 63 1.75 -5.21 -3.45
N TYR A 64 2.14 -4.44 -2.44
CA TYR A 64 3.54 -4.03 -2.21
C TYR A 64 4.19 -3.31 -3.40
N ILE A 65 3.39 -2.64 -4.25
CA ILE A 65 3.89 -1.74 -5.28
C ILE A 65 4.40 -0.46 -4.63
N ARG A 66 5.55 -0.55 -4.01
CA ARG A 66 6.16 0.53 -3.24
C ARG A 66 7.60 0.24 -2.90
N PHE A 67 8.30 1.28 -2.47
CA PHE A 67 9.61 1.12 -1.85
C PHE A 67 9.49 0.82 -0.36
N PRO A 68 10.46 0.11 0.25
CA PRO A 68 10.48 -0.16 1.68
C PRO A 68 10.52 1.14 2.49
N THR A 69 9.84 1.13 3.63
CA THR A 69 9.77 2.28 4.56
C THR A 69 10.26 1.96 5.96
N ASP A 70 10.41 0.68 6.25
CA ASP A 70 10.65 0.13 7.58
C ASP A 70 11.97 -0.63 7.58
N GLY A 71 13.07 0.03 7.43
CA GLY A 71 14.37 -0.58 7.44
C GLY A 71 15.37 0.26 8.19
N TYR A 72 16.32 -0.42 8.77
CA TYR A 72 17.54 0.16 9.27
C TYR A 72 18.38 0.57 8.05
N ASN A 73 18.80 1.83 7.96
CA ASN A 73 19.63 2.33 6.85
C ASN A 73 19.00 2.39 5.43
N LEU A 74 17.72 2.72 5.31
CA LEU A 74 17.08 2.95 4.00
C LEU A 74 17.83 3.95 3.10
N ASN A 75 18.53 4.90 3.68
CA ASN A 75 19.33 5.89 2.93
C ASN A 75 20.53 5.26 2.21
N ASN A 76 20.98 4.09 2.65
CA ASN A 76 22.09 3.35 2.07
C ASN A 76 21.63 2.22 1.12
N ALA A 77 20.31 2.11 0.89
CA ALA A 77 19.77 1.10 -0.01
C ALA A 77 20.32 1.31 -1.43
N SER A 78 20.86 0.26 -2.01
CA SER A 78 21.39 0.27 -3.36
C SER A 78 20.49 -0.52 -4.31
N TYR A 79 20.16 0.12 -5.41
CA TYR A 79 19.32 -0.44 -6.48
C TYR A 79 20.17 -0.64 -7.73
N ARG A 80 20.37 -1.90 -8.09
CA ARG A 80 21.24 -2.25 -9.21
C ARG A 80 20.75 -1.71 -10.55
N TRP A 81 19.43 -1.64 -10.71
CA TRP A 81 18.78 -1.31 -11.98
C TRP A 81 18.38 0.17 -12.06
N LYS A 82 18.66 0.95 -11.02
CA LYS A 82 18.37 2.37 -11.01
C LYS A 82 19.35 3.11 -11.92
N SER A 83 18.83 3.69 -13.00
CA SER A 83 19.60 4.60 -13.86
C SER A 83 19.70 5.99 -13.24
N GLU A 84 20.67 6.76 -13.70
CA GLU A 84 20.84 8.16 -13.31
C GLU A 84 19.56 8.96 -13.61
N GLY A 85 19.15 9.80 -12.67
CA GLY A 85 17.93 10.63 -12.78
C GLY A 85 16.61 9.91 -12.51
N MET A 86 16.58 8.58 -12.35
CA MET A 86 15.35 7.88 -11.96
C MET A 86 15.01 8.12 -10.48
N ASP A 87 13.78 8.48 -10.22
CA ASP A 87 13.20 8.53 -8.89
C ASP A 87 12.36 7.26 -8.58
N LYS A 88 11.74 7.21 -7.42
CA LYS A 88 10.90 6.07 -7.02
C LYS A 88 9.61 6.00 -7.83
N GLU A 89 9.03 7.13 -8.12
CA GLU A 89 7.81 7.27 -8.91
C GLU A 89 8.03 6.70 -10.32
N SER A 90 9.14 7.03 -10.95
CA SER A 90 9.52 6.52 -12.28
C SER A 90 9.60 4.99 -12.32
N ALA A 91 10.09 4.35 -11.26
CA ALA A 91 10.13 2.88 -11.18
C ALA A 91 8.73 2.27 -11.20
N LEU A 92 7.82 2.82 -10.37
CA LEU A 92 6.45 2.31 -10.28
C LEU A 92 5.66 2.57 -11.57
N VAL A 93 5.81 3.75 -12.16
CA VAL A 93 5.22 4.07 -13.48
C VAL A 93 5.73 3.12 -14.55
N SER A 94 7.04 2.86 -14.59
CA SER A 94 7.63 1.93 -15.57
C SER A 94 7.07 0.52 -15.42
N PHE A 95 6.98 0.01 -14.20
CA PHE A 95 6.37 -1.28 -13.93
C PHE A 95 4.89 -1.31 -14.36
N LEU A 96 4.08 -0.34 -13.95
CA LEU A 96 2.65 -0.33 -14.27
C LEU A 96 2.37 -0.12 -15.75
N SER A 97 3.18 0.70 -16.43
CA SER A 97 3.13 0.84 -17.89
C SER A 97 3.43 -0.48 -18.60
N TYR A 98 4.46 -1.20 -18.12
CA TYR A 98 4.79 -2.53 -18.63
C TYR A 98 3.67 -3.54 -18.36
N ALA A 99 3.11 -3.53 -17.15
CA ALA A 99 1.98 -4.39 -16.78
C ALA A 99 0.75 -4.11 -17.66
N ARG A 100 0.38 -2.84 -17.83
CA ARG A 100 -0.75 -2.42 -18.68
C ARG A 100 -0.58 -2.85 -20.13
N ALA A 101 0.62 -2.76 -20.68
CA ALA A 101 0.91 -3.19 -22.06
C ALA A 101 0.84 -4.71 -22.24
N ASN A 102 0.89 -5.49 -21.18
CA ASN A 102 0.99 -6.95 -21.23
C ASN A 102 -0.16 -7.71 -20.59
N ILE A 103 -1.06 -7.04 -19.87
CA ILE A 103 -2.19 -7.63 -19.16
C ILE A 103 -3.49 -7.09 -19.77
N ASP A 104 -4.30 -7.99 -20.31
CA ASP A 104 -5.63 -7.70 -20.86
C ASP A 104 -6.72 -8.06 -19.83
N ALA A 105 -6.63 -7.42 -18.67
CA ALA A 105 -7.61 -7.51 -17.59
C ALA A 105 -7.51 -6.24 -16.73
N PRO A 106 -8.53 -5.92 -15.93
CA PRO A 106 -8.45 -4.85 -14.94
C PRO A 106 -7.26 -5.03 -13.99
N ILE A 107 -6.55 -3.93 -13.76
CA ILE A 107 -5.41 -3.88 -12.84
C ILE A 107 -5.80 -3.05 -11.63
N SER A 108 -5.64 -3.61 -10.44
CA SER A 108 -5.75 -2.91 -9.17
C SER A 108 -4.41 -2.87 -8.43
N ILE A 109 -4.23 -1.85 -7.60
CA ILE A 109 -3.03 -1.70 -6.77
C ILE A 109 -3.37 -1.32 -5.34
N ASP A 110 -2.58 -1.83 -4.40
CA ASP A 110 -2.66 -1.42 -3.00
C ASP A 110 -1.75 -0.23 -2.73
N ILE A 111 -2.27 0.76 -2.00
CA ILE A 111 -1.51 1.95 -1.62
C ILE A 111 -1.60 2.22 -0.12
N TYR A 112 -0.60 2.93 0.40
CA TYR A 112 -0.68 3.46 1.77
C TYR A 112 -1.88 4.38 1.95
N GLY A 113 -2.68 4.15 2.98
CA GLY A 113 -3.83 4.98 3.30
C GLY A 113 -3.49 6.45 3.52
N ALA A 114 -2.31 6.74 4.05
CA ALA A 114 -1.84 8.11 4.27
C ALA A 114 -1.68 8.94 2.99
N ASN A 115 -1.53 8.30 1.82
CA ASN A 115 -1.34 8.99 0.53
C ASN A 115 -2.52 9.90 0.15
N GLY A 116 -3.71 9.64 0.66
CA GLY A 116 -4.87 10.53 0.50
C GLY A 116 -4.75 11.89 1.19
N TRP A 117 -3.86 12.02 2.17
CA TRP A 117 -3.64 13.27 2.92
C TRP A 117 -2.27 13.90 2.69
N TYR A 118 -1.28 13.07 2.52
CA TYR A 118 0.12 13.47 2.34
C TYR A 118 0.55 13.07 0.94
N ARG A 119 0.27 13.87 -0.06
CA ARG A 119 0.61 13.64 -1.48
C ARG A 119 2.11 13.55 -1.71
N THR A 120 2.77 12.63 -1.02
CA THR A 120 4.21 12.44 -1.08
C THR A 120 4.55 11.03 -1.52
N GLY A 121 4.74 10.84 -2.81
CA GLY A 121 5.36 9.65 -3.34
C GLY A 121 6.81 9.47 -2.86
N ALA A 122 7.45 10.51 -2.35
CA ALA A 122 8.87 10.55 -2.00
C ALA A 122 9.33 9.41 -1.08
N ARG A 123 8.48 8.94 -0.17
CA ARG A 123 8.83 7.83 0.72
C ARG A 123 8.61 6.47 0.09
N THR A 124 7.46 6.25 -0.55
CA THR A 124 7.02 4.96 -1.07
C THR A 124 7.12 4.83 -2.58
N GLY A 125 7.22 5.94 -3.31
CA GLY A 125 7.05 6.02 -4.75
C GLY A 125 5.58 6.09 -5.19
N GLN A 126 4.63 5.98 -4.27
CA GLN A 126 3.19 5.93 -4.59
C GLN A 126 2.58 7.32 -4.68
N GLU A 127 2.66 7.95 -5.82
CA GLU A 127 1.93 9.19 -6.12
C GLU A 127 0.60 8.84 -6.82
N VAL A 128 -0.49 8.97 -6.10
CA VAL A 128 -1.84 8.54 -6.53
C VAL A 128 -2.26 9.17 -7.85
N GLU A 129 -1.99 10.47 -8.02
CA GLU A 129 -2.33 11.22 -9.23
C GLU A 129 -1.68 10.64 -10.49
N VAL A 130 -0.42 10.22 -10.35
CA VAL A 130 0.36 9.66 -11.45
C VAL A 130 -0.01 8.20 -11.70
N LEU A 131 -0.16 7.40 -10.65
CA LEU A 131 -0.46 5.97 -10.77
C LEU A 131 -1.86 5.72 -11.34
N ALA A 132 -2.80 6.64 -11.13
CA ALA A 132 -4.16 6.57 -11.67
C ALA A 132 -4.25 6.52 -13.19
N ASP A 133 -3.19 6.87 -13.91
CA ASP A 133 -3.16 6.77 -15.38
C ASP A 133 -2.86 5.35 -15.90
N TYR A 134 -2.43 4.45 -15.02
CA TYR A 134 -1.94 3.12 -15.40
C TYR A 134 -2.79 1.96 -14.86
N VAL A 135 -3.75 2.23 -13.99
CA VAL A 135 -4.56 1.20 -13.32
C VAL A 135 -6.05 1.50 -13.44
N ASP A 136 -6.88 0.52 -13.14
CA ASP A 136 -8.35 0.67 -13.15
C ASP A 136 -8.89 0.91 -11.73
N VAL A 137 -8.22 0.37 -10.73
CA VAL A 137 -8.65 0.44 -9.33
C VAL A 137 -7.45 0.77 -8.43
N ILE A 138 -7.66 1.68 -7.50
CA ILE A 138 -6.74 1.96 -6.41
C ILE A 138 -7.40 1.52 -5.10
N CYS A 139 -6.67 0.71 -4.31
CA CYS A 139 -7.14 0.12 -3.07
C CYS A 139 -6.35 0.69 -1.87
N PRO A 140 -6.79 1.82 -1.28
CA PRO A 140 -6.09 2.40 -0.14
C PRO A 140 -6.27 1.58 1.13
N MET A 141 -5.21 1.39 1.89
CA MET A 141 -5.20 0.71 3.19
C MET A 141 -5.43 1.73 4.32
N PHE A 142 -6.68 2.16 4.51
CA PHE A 142 -7.03 3.18 5.51
C PHE A 142 -7.14 2.65 6.95
N TYR A 143 -6.36 1.65 7.31
CA TYR A 143 -6.45 1.00 8.62
C TYR A 143 -6.33 2.01 9.77
N PRO A 144 -7.39 2.25 10.56
CA PRO A 144 -7.37 3.28 11.60
C PRO A 144 -6.26 3.09 12.64
N SER A 145 -5.87 1.84 12.92
CA SER A 145 -4.79 1.52 13.86
C SER A 145 -3.40 1.97 13.36
N HIS A 146 -3.23 2.23 12.06
CA HIS A 146 -1.96 2.65 11.45
C HIS A 146 -1.81 4.18 11.39
N PHE A 147 -2.86 4.93 11.75
CA PHE A 147 -2.78 6.39 11.87
C PHE A 147 -2.48 6.80 13.32
N ARG A 148 -1.81 7.92 13.50
CA ARG A 148 -1.54 8.47 14.83
C ARG A 148 -2.85 8.72 15.58
N GLN A 149 -2.83 8.60 16.91
CA GLN A 149 -3.99 8.83 17.77
C GLN A 149 -4.72 10.15 17.49
N SER A 150 -3.97 11.22 17.26
CA SER A 150 -4.50 12.56 17.00
C SER A 150 -5.14 12.73 15.62
N PHE A 151 -4.93 11.76 14.72
CA PHE A 151 -5.43 11.85 13.36
C PHE A 151 -6.94 11.66 13.31
N LEU A 152 -7.67 12.68 12.85
CA LEU A 152 -9.14 12.74 12.80
C LEU A 152 -9.83 12.34 14.11
N ALA A 153 -9.24 12.74 15.24
CA ALA A 153 -9.64 12.34 16.59
C ALA A 153 -10.78 13.17 17.20
N GLN A 154 -11.52 13.95 16.39
CA GLN A 154 -12.67 14.74 16.86
C GLN A 154 -13.71 13.86 17.55
N LYS A 155 -14.52 14.47 18.44
CA LYS A 155 -15.63 13.78 19.09
C LYS A 155 -16.82 13.60 18.13
N PRO A 156 -17.58 12.52 18.21
CA PRO A 156 -17.36 11.38 19.10
C PRO A 156 -16.23 10.48 18.61
N ALA A 157 -15.36 10.04 19.52
CA ALA A 157 -14.15 9.28 19.17
C ALA A 157 -14.44 7.95 18.47
N LYS A 158 -15.58 7.31 18.75
CA LYS A 158 -16.03 6.06 18.12
C LYS A 158 -16.24 6.20 16.61
N GLU A 159 -16.46 7.43 16.12
CA GLU A 159 -16.68 7.72 14.70
C GLU A 159 -15.36 8.01 13.93
N ARG A 160 -14.23 7.88 14.58
CA ARG A 160 -12.92 8.05 13.92
C ARG A 160 -12.74 7.11 12.72
N PRO A 161 -13.05 5.80 12.79
CA PRO A 161 -13.01 4.92 11.63
C PRO A 161 -13.89 5.41 10.48
N TYR A 162 -15.12 5.82 10.74
CA TYR A 162 -16.00 6.41 9.72
C TYR A 162 -15.32 7.59 9.03
N ARG A 163 -14.78 8.56 9.79
CA ARG A 163 -14.16 9.76 9.23
C ARG A 163 -12.94 9.46 8.37
N ILE A 164 -12.12 8.49 8.77
CA ILE A 164 -10.95 8.09 8.01
C ILE A 164 -11.36 7.55 6.64
N TYR A 165 -12.33 6.66 6.60
CA TYR A 165 -12.79 6.06 5.35
C TYR A 165 -13.58 7.04 4.48
N ASN A 166 -14.46 7.83 5.07
CA ASN A 166 -15.23 8.84 4.34
C ASN A 166 -14.31 9.86 3.65
N GLN A 167 -13.45 10.50 4.43
CA GLN A 167 -12.55 11.52 3.89
C GLN A 167 -11.47 10.92 3.00
N GLY A 168 -10.92 9.77 3.37
CA GLY A 168 -9.87 9.09 2.61
C GLY A 168 -10.33 8.70 1.22
N SER A 169 -11.51 8.10 1.11
CA SER A 169 -12.11 7.70 -0.17
C SER A 169 -12.35 8.91 -1.07
N TYR A 170 -13.01 9.94 -0.55
CA TYR A 170 -13.27 11.18 -1.29
C TYR A 170 -11.98 11.84 -1.78
N ARG A 171 -10.98 11.97 -0.90
CA ARG A 171 -9.71 12.62 -1.23
C ARG A 171 -8.94 11.86 -2.30
N ASN A 172 -8.85 10.53 -2.21
CA ASN A 172 -8.19 9.73 -3.24
C ASN A 172 -8.91 9.85 -4.59
N LYS A 173 -10.24 9.88 -4.60
CA LYS A 173 -11.03 10.08 -5.82
C LYS A 173 -10.71 11.41 -6.51
N ILE A 174 -10.61 12.48 -5.73
CA ILE A 174 -10.24 13.81 -6.26
C ILE A 174 -8.79 13.83 -6.75
N ILE A 175 -7.85 13.27 -5.98
CA ILE A 175 -6.44 13.22 -6.37
C ILE A 175 -6.25 12.39 -7.65
N ALA A 176 -6.99 11.31 -7.80
CA ALA A 176 -7.00 10.48 -9.00
C ALA A 176 -7.80 11.10 -10.17
N HIS A 177 -8.28 12.33 -10.05
CA HIS A 177 -9.08 13.04 -11.08
C HIS A 177 -10.30 12.25 -11.57
N ASN A 178 -10.90 11.43 -10.72
CA ASN A 178 -12.01 10.52 -11.05
C ASN A 178 -11.68 9.46 -12.12
N LYS A 179 -10.42 9.22 -12.43
CA LYS A 179 -10.01 8.29 -13.51
C LYS A 179 -10.16 6.82 -13.14
N VAL A 180 -10.11 6.49 -11.84
CA VAL A 180 -10.09 5.10 -11.33
C VAL A 180 -11.17 4.87 -10.28
N ILE A 181 -11.50 3.62 -10.05
CA ILE A 181 -12.29 3.18 -8.90
C ILE A 181 -11.43 3.26 -7.64
N ILE A 182 -11.97 3.81 -6.56
CA ILE A 182 -11.33 3.79 -5.25
C ILE A 182 -12.03 2.77 -4.37
N ARG A 183 -11.38 1.62 -4.14
CA ARG A 183 -11.93 0.47 -3.40
C ARG A 183 -11.10 0.16 -2.17
N PRO A 184 -11.33 0.84 -1.02
CA PRO A 184 -10.49 0.71 0.16
C PRO A 184 -10.52 -0.70 0.79
N TRP A 185 -9.40 -1.11 1.36
CA TRP A 185 -9.34 -2.21 2.31
C TRP A 185 -9.85 -1.77 3.68
N THR A 186 -10.86 -2.45 4.21
CA THR A 186 -11.36 -2.23 5.57
C THR A 186 -10.55 -3.04 6.58
N GLN A 187 -10.32 -2.44 7.76
CA GLN A 187 -9.65 -3.09 8.86
C GLN A 187 -10.60 -4.05 9.58
N ALA A 188 -10.60 -5.32 9.15
CA ALA A 188 -11.35 -6.41 9.76
C ALA A 188 -10.50 -7.21 10.78
N PHE A 189 -9.46 -6.60 11.31
CA PHE A 189 -8.57 -7.14 12.33
C PHE A 189 -8.44 -6.16 13.50
N TYR A 190 -8.08 -6.68 14.67
CA TYR A 190 -7.96 -5.88 15.88
C TYR A 190 -6.53 -5.83 16.37
N ILE A 191 -5.97 -4.61 16.45
CA ILE A 191 -4.67 -4.35 17.05
C ILE A 191 -4.90 -3.64 18.38
N PRO A 192 -4.19 -4.00 19.46
CA PRO A 192 -4.38 -3.43 20.79
C PRO A 192 -3.81 -2.00 20.92
N VAL A 193 -4.17 -1.10 19.99
CA VAL A 193 -3.86 0.32 20.11
C VAL A 193 -4.77 0.97 21.16
N SER A 194 -4.20 1.73 22.09
CA SER A 194 -4.90 2.22 23.27
C SER A 194 -6.11 3.10 22.97
N TYR A 195 -6.06 3.86 21.89
CA TYR A 195 -7.11 4.83 21.51
C TYR A 195 -8.31 4.19 20.83
N ASP A 196 -8.18 3.08 20.10
CA ASP A 196 -9.28 2.42 19.39
C ASP A 196 -9.76 1.13 20.06
N LYS A 197 -8.95 0.52 20.94
CA LYS A 197 -9.21 -0.79 21.55
C LYS A 197 -10.63 -0.93 22.14
N LYS A 198 -11.12 0.09 22.81
CA LYS A 198 -12.46 0.09 23.45
C LYS A 198 -13.62 0.14 22.45
N TYR A 199 -13.34 0.44 21.18
CA TYR A 199 -14.34 0.50 20.11
C TYR A 199 -14.30 -0.73 19.20
N TYR A 200 -13.38 -1.67 19.43
CA TYR A 200 -13.31 -2.92 18.69
C TYR A 200 -14.51 -3.82 19.07
N ASN A 201 -15.57 -3.67 18.32
CA ASN A 201 -16.79 -4.46 18.39
C ASN A 201 -17.31 -4.69 16.97
N GLU A 202 -18.42 -5.38 16.82
CA GLU A 202 -19.05 -5.65 15.51
C GLU A 202 -19.29 -4.38 14.68
N ASP A 203 -19.51 -3.24 15.33
CA ASP A 203 -19.76 -1.97 14.65
C ASP A 203 -18.47 -1.30 14.14
N TYR A 204 -17.30 -1.75 14.54
CA TYR A 204 -16.04 -1.10 14.16
C TYR A 204 -15.79 -1.15 12.66
N VAL A 205 -16.00 -2.31 12.05
CA VAL A 205 -15.88 -2.48 10.59
C VAL A 205 -17.06 -1.81 9.89
N GLN A 206 -18.27 -1.92 10.45
CA GLN A 206 -19.46 -1.32 9.87
C GLN A 206 -19.36 0.21 9.77
N ARG A 207 -18.74 0.89 10.73
CA ARG A 207 -18.49 2.35 10.65
C ARG A 207 -17.56 2.72 9.49
N GLN A 208 -16.60 1.87 9.19
CA GLN A 208 -15.70 2.05 8.03
C GLN A 208 -16.50 1.97 6.72
N ILE A 209 -17.33 0.94 6.58
CA ILE A 209 -18.17 0.72 5.40
C ILE A 209 -19.15 1.87 5.20
N ILE A 210 -19.82 2.33 6.25
CA ILE A 210 -20.74 3.47 6.18
C ILE A 210 -19.96 4.72 5.75
N GLY A 211 -18.72 4.90 6.23
CA GLY A 211 -17.86 6.00 5.79
C GLY A 211 -17.58 5.98 4.29
N ILE A 212 -17.35 4.80 3.72
CA ILE A 212 -17.16 4.63 2.27
C ILE A 212 -18.45 4.92 1.52
N LYS A 213 -19.57 4.34 1.95
CA LYS A 213 -20.89 4.50 1.30
C LYS A 213 -21.38 5.94 1.31
N ASP A 214 -21.17 6.66 2.41
CA ASP A 214 -21.51 8.09 2.54
C ASP A 214 -20.55 9.01 1.78
N SER A 215 -19.50 8.46 1.15
CA SER A 215 -18.52 9.19 0.36
C SER A 215 -18.70 8.96 -1.14
N ILE A 216 -18.09 7.93 -1.68
CA ILE A 216 -18.04 7.66 -3.13
C ILE A 216 -18.75 6.36 -3.52
N ASP A 217 -18.96 5.45 -2.58
CA ASP A 217 -19.66 4.15 -2.72
C ASP A 217 -19.20 3.30 -3.94
N GLU A 218 -17.90 3.21 -4.14
CA GLU A 218 -17.30 2.44 -5.25
C GLU A 218 -16.85 1.03 -4.81
N GLY A 219 -17.33 0.56 -3.66
CA GLY A 219 -16.99 -0.75 -3.10
C GLY A 219 -15.86 -0.70 -2.09
N TYR A 220 -15.59 -1.86 -1.52
CA TYR A 220 -14.55 -2.07 -0.50
C TYR A 220 -14.15 -3.54 -0.44
N ALA A 221 -13.05 -3.83 0.24
CA ALA A 221 -12.62 -5.19 0.57
C ALA A 221 -12.34 -5.31 2.07
N TYR A 222 -12.47 -6.53 2.62
CA TYR A 222 -12.10 -6.83 3.99
C TYR A 222 -10.66 -7.34 4.05
N TRP A 223 -9.88 -6.84 5.02
CA TRP A 223 -8.60 -7.41 5.33
C TRP A 223 -8.53 -7.97 6.75
N ASN A 224 -8.23 -9.25 6.85
CA ASN A 224 -7.85 -9.93 8.09
C ASN A 224 -6.85 -11.04 7.75
N ASN A 225 -5.62 -10.90 8.20
CA ASN A 225 -4.54 -11.86 7.92
C ASN A 225 -4.79 -13.26 8.51
N SER A 226 -5.67 -13.39 9.49
CA SER A 226 -6.05 -14.68 10.06
C SER A 226 -7.21 -15.37 9.33
N GLY A 227 -7.84 -14.67 8.36
CA GLY A 227 -9.01 -15.15 7.63
C GLY A 227 -10.28 -15.29 8.47
N ARG A 228 -10.34 -14.67 9.66
CA ARG A 228 -11.49 -14.75 10.57
C ARG A 228 -12.42 -13.57 10.33
N TYR A 229 -13.60 -13.84 9.77
CA TYR A 229 -14.61 -12.83 9.44
C TYR A 229 -15.95 -13.06 10.15
N ALA A 230 -16.02 -13.99 11.13
CA ALA A 230 -17.26 -14.36 11.80
C ALA A 230 -17.91 -13.21 12.60
N ASP A 231 -17.08 -12.28 13.08
CA ASP A 231 -17.53 -11.14 13.91
C ASP A 231 -17.91 -9.92 13.07
N ILE A 232 -17.95 -10.05 11.75
CA ILE A 232 -18.30 -8.94 10.85
C ILE A 232 -19.79 -9.00 10.55
N ARG A 233 -20.46 -7.87 10.71
CA ARG A 233 -21.87 -7.75 10.32
C ARG A 233 -22.04 -7.96 8.82
N PRO A 234 -23.11 -8.60 8.38
CA PRO A 234 -23.47 -8.62 6.98
C PRO A 234 -23.59 -7.19 6.41
N ASP A 235 -23.16 -7.02 5.18
CA ASP A 235 -23.21 -5.73 4.50
C ASP A 235 -24.63 -5.17 4.43
N GLY A 236 -24.74 -3.87 4.59
CA GLY A 236 -26.01 -3.16 4.48
C GLY A 236 -26.90 -3.15 5.71
N LEU A 237 -26.55 -3.86 6.78
CA LEU A 237 -27.29 -3.74 8.02
C LEU A 237 -26.96 -2.41 8.72
N PRO A 238 -27.96 -1.64 9.16
CA PRO A 238 -27.75 -0.41 9.92
C PRO A 238 -27.11 -0.73 11.27
N LEU A 239 -26.37 0.26 11.80
CA LEU A 239 -25.92 0.16 13.19
C LEU A 239 -27.13 0.06 14.12
N PRO A 240 -27.03 -0.66 15.26
CA PRO A 240 -28.11 -0.71 16.23
C PRO A 240 -28.48 0.71 16.66
N LYS A 241 -29.76 1.01 16.63
CA LYS A 241 -30.25 2.23 17.29
C LYS A 241 -29.94 2.10 18.78
N LYS A 242 -29.28 3.09 19.35
CA LYS A 242 -29.04 3.20 20.78
C LYS A 242 -30.33 3.48 21.53
#